data_989aae08183ca04aeb17dbabf60cac84
#
_entry.id   989aae08183ca04aeb17dbabf60cac84
#
_cell.length_a   1.000
_cell.length_b   1.000
_cell.length_c   1.000
_cell.angle_alpha   90.00
_cell.angle_beta   90.00
_cell.angle_gamma   90.00
#
_symmetry.space_group_name_H-M   'P 1'
#
loop_
_entity.id
_entity.type
_entity.pdbx_description
1 polymer ?
#
loop_
_entity_poly.entity_id
_entity_poly.type
_entity_poly.pdbx_seq_one_letter_code
_entity_poly.pdbx_strand_id
1 'polypeptide(L)' 'MPTSQIPIHSDPEIMGGTAVFVGTRVPVQTLLDYLEAGDPLDEFLENFPSVSRDQVIAVLELAKEMLLARAAAA' A
#
# COMPACT_ATOMS: atom_id res chain seq x y z
N MET A 1 14.24 -14.86 -6.48
CA MET A 1 13.79 -14.84 -6.32
C MET A 1 13.18 -14.34 -6.06
N PRO A 2 12.97 -14.12 -6.07
CA PRO A 2 12.27 -13.49 -5.92
C PRO A 2 11.51 -13.29 -5.11
N THR A 3 11.56 -13.11 -4.81
CA THR A 3 10.90 -13.06 -4.00
C THR A 3 10.00 -12.23 -3.83
N SER A 4 9.30 -12.24 -4.04
CA SER A 4 8.26 -11.55 -3.98
C SER A 4 7.82 -11.33 -2.67
N GLN A 5 8.25 -10.41 -2.02
CA GLN A 5 7.68 -10.04 -0.83
C GLN A 5 6.48 -9.21 -1.11
N ILE A 6 5.33 -9.64 -0.69
CA ILE A 6 4.11 -8.85 -0.77
C ILE A 6 4.28 -7.68 0.20
N PRO A 7 4.12 -6.44 -0.25
CA PRO A 7 4.39 -5.27 0.60
C PRO A 7 3.27 -4.97 1.61
N ILE A 8 2.22 -5.75 1.63
CA ILE A 8 1.10 -5.52 2.53
C ILE A 8 0.87 -6.74 3.39
N HIS A 9 0.23 -6.52 4.53
CA HIS A 9 -0.03 -7.58 5.49
C HIS A 9 -1.43 -7.37 6.07
N SER A 10 -2.17 -8.44 6.23
CA SER A 10 -3.50 -8.38 6.83
C SER A 10 -3.52 -9.34 8.01
N ASP A 11 -3.79 -8.80 9.19
CA ASP A 11 -3.79 -9.58 10.42
C ASP A 11 -5.10 -9.29 11.13
N PRO A 12 -5.89 -10.32 11.48
CA PRO A 12 -7.18 -10.09 12.14
C PRO A 12 -7.07 -9.31 13.44
N GLU A 13 -5.90 -9.32 14.07
CA GLU A 13 -5.70 -8.59 15.30
C GLU A 13 -5.30 -7.15 15.08
N ILE A 14 -5.04 -6.75 13.84
CA ILE A 14 -4.70 -5.39 13.49
C ILE A 14 -5.88 -4.80 12.73
N MET A 15 -6.60 -3.88 13.37
CA MET A 15 -7.70 -3.14 12.76
C MET A 15 -8.71 -4.05 12.07
N GLY A 16 -8.96 -5.23 12.67
CA GLY A 16 -9.99 -6.12 12.13
C GLY A 16 -9.65 -6.76 10.80
N GLY A 17 -8.38 -6.90 10.50
CA GLY A 17 -7.97 -7.53 9.25
C GLY A 17 -7.71 -6.57 8.11
N THR A 18 -7.69 -5.27 8.40
CA THR A 18 -7.38 -4.27 7.38
C THR A 18 -5.96 -4.47 6.86
N ALA A 19 -5.78 -4.37 5.55
CA ALA A 19 -4.46 -4.48 4.96
C ALA A 19 -3.60 -3.29 5.35
N VAL A 20 -2.40 -3.57 5.86
CA VAL A 20 -1.46 -2.54 6.29
C VAL A 20 -0.13 -2.76 5.60
N PHE A 21 0.72 -1.72 5.60
CA PHE A 21 2.09 -1.88 5.12
C PHE A 21 2.85 -2.82 6.06
N VAL A 22 3.64 -3.71 5.48
CA VAL A 22 4.38 -4.70 6.26
C VAL A 22 5.21 -4.00 7.33
N GLY A 23 5.12 -4.52 8.56
CA GLY A 23 5.89 -3.97 9.67
C GLY A 23 5.30 -2.71 10.27
N THR A 24 4.12 -2.29 9.84
CA THR A 24 3.48 -1.09 10.37
C THR A 24 2.04 -1.38 10.70
N ARG A 25 1.37 -0.39 11.30
CA ARG A 25 -0.08 -0.44 11.48
C ARG A 25 -0.79 0.57 10.59
N VAL A 26 -0.09 1.07 9.57
CA VAL A 26 -0.66 2.08 8.67
C VAL A 26 -1.45 1.38 7.58
N PRO A 27 -2.76 1.65 7.48
CA PRO A 27 -3.58 1.02 6.44
C PRO A 27 -3.17 1.49 5.05
N VAL A 28 -3.15 0.55 4.12
CA VAL A 28 -2.89 0.89 2.72
C VAL A 28 -3.96 1.85 2.19
N GLN A 29 -5.18 1.71 2.69
CA GLN A 29 -6.26 2.60 2.27
C GLN A 29 -5.94 4.05 2.58
N THR A 30 -5.23 4.32 3.67
CA THR A 30 -4.86 5.69 4.01
C THR A 30 -4.02 6.33 2.91
N LEU A 31 -3.08 5.57 2.33
CA LEU A 31 -2.30 6.08 1.21
C LEU A 31 -3.20 6.43 0.04
N LEU A 32 -4.12 5.54 -0.29
CA LEU A 32 -5.00 5.78 -1.43
C LEU A 32 -5.91 6.98 -1.18
N ASP A 33 -6.37 7.16 0.06
CA ASP A 33 -7.19 8.31 0.40
C ASP A 33 -6.42 9.62 0.23
N TYR A 34 -5.14 9.64 0.60
CA TYR A 34 -4.31 10.82 0.40
C TYR A 34 -4.21 11.17 -1.08
N LEU A 35 -3.94 10.15 -1.90
CA LEU A 35 -3.79 10.38 -3.33
C LEU A 35 -5.10 10.82 -3.97
N GLU A 36 -6.22 10.25 -3.54
CA GLU A 36 -7.52 10.63 -4.05
C GLU A 36 -7.87 12.07 -3.69
N ALA A 37 -7.41 12.51 -2.54
CA ALA A 37 -7.65 13.89 -2.11
C ALA A 37 -6.72 14.88 -2.79
N GLY A 38 -5.74 14.41 -3.57
CA GLY A 38 -4.82 15.28 -4.24
C GLY A 38 -3.59 15.63 -3.42
N ASP A 39 -3.40 14.97 -2.28
CA ASP A 39 -2.24 15.25 -1.44
C ASP A 39 -1.00 14.60 -2.03
N PRO A 40 0.15 15.28 -1.94
CA PRO A 40 1.37 14.68 -2.48
C PRO A 40 1.85 13.52 -1.62
N LEU A 41 2.54 12.58 -2.27
CA LEU A 41 3.09 11.42 -1.58
C LEU A 41 4.00 11.83 -0.42
N ASP A 42 4.77 12.89 -0.61
CA ASP A 42 5.68 13.34 0.44
C ASP A 42 4.95 13.70 1.72
N GLU A 43 3.76 14.25 1.61
CA GLU A 43 2.97 14.58 2.80
C GLU A 43 2.56 13.31 3.54
N PHE A 44 2.15 12.29 2.79
CA PHE A 44 1.82 11.00 3.41
C PHE A 44 3.02 10.43 4.17
N LEU A 45 4.20 10.49 3.54
CA LEU A 45 5.39 9.94 4.17
C LEU A 45 5.80 10.71 5.42
N GLU A 46 5.57 12.02 5.43
CA GLU A 46 5.85 12.84 6.60
C GLU A 46 4.94 12.49 7.77
N ASN A 47 3.68 12.22 7.47
CA ASN A 47 2.70 11.94 8.51
C ASN A 47 2.78 10.50 9.00
N PHE A 48 3.36 9.61 8.22
CA PHE A 48 3.49 8.20 8.59
C PHE A 48 4.93 7.73 8.40
N PRO A 49 5.83 8.19 9.30
CA PRO A 49 7.26 7.91 9.11
C PRO A 49 7.64 6.43 9.23
N SER A 50 6.74 5.58 9.73
CA SER A 50 7.02 4.15 9.77
C SER A 50 6.92 3.50 8.40
N VAL A 51 6.36 4.20 7.41
CA VAL A 51 6.25 3.70 6.06
C VAL A 51 7.34 4.34 5.21
N SER A 52 8.08 3.52 4.46
CA SER A 52 9.14 4.03 3.60
C SER A 52 8.60 4.30 2.20
N ARG A 53 9.34 5.14 1.46
CA ARG A 53 8.97 5.40 0.08
C ARG A 53 9.01 4.11 -0.74
N ASP A 54 9.97 3.23 -0.47
CA ASP A 54 10.05 1.97 -1.19
C ASP A 54 8.82 1.12 -0.97
N GLN A 55 8.28 1.12 0.25
CA GLN A 55 7.06 0.38 0.53
C GLN A 55 5.88 0.94 -0.26
N VAL A 56 5.79 2.26 -0.35
CA VAL A 56 4.71 2.88 -1.11
C VAL A 56 4.83 2.53 -2.59
N ILE A 57 6.04 2.61 -3.14
CA ILE A 57 6.25 2.28 -4.54
C ILE A 57 5.87 0.82 -4.80
N ALA A 58 6.25 -0.08 -3.88
CA ALA A 58 5.93 -1.50 -4.04
C ALA A 58 4.42 -1.72 -4.06
N VAL A 59 3.69 -1.02 -3.19
CA VAL A 59 2.24 -1.14 -3.16
C VAL A 59 1.62 -0.61 -4.44
N LEU A 60 2.11 0.51 -4.94
CA LEU A 60 1.59 1.08 -6.18
C LEU A 60 1.87 0.17 -7.38
N GLU A 61 3.05 -0.47 -7.40
CA GLU A 61 3.37 -1.41 -8.45
C GLU A 61 2.44 -2.62 -8.42
N LEU A 62 2.18 -3.14 -7.22
CA LEU A 62 1.27 -4.25 -7.07
C LEU A 62 -0.14 -3.87 -7.54
N ALA A 63 -0.60 -2.68 -7.15
CA ALA A 63 -1.92 -2.22 -7.57
C ALA A 63 -1.99 -2.09 -9.09
N LYS A 64 -0.92 -1.58 -9.69
CA LYS A 64 -0.87 -1.44 -11.14
C LYS A 64 -0.98 -2.79 -11.82
N GLU A 65 -0.24 -3.78 -11.32
CA GLU A 65 -0.28 -5.12 -11.90
C GLU A 65 -1.67 -5.73 -11.82
N MET A 66 -2.32 -5.55 -10.68
CA MET A 66 -3.65 -6.10 -10.48
C MET A 66 -4.68 -5.44 -11.41
N LEU A 67 -4.56 -4.14 -11.58
CA LEU A 67 -5.49 -3.42 -12.45
C LEU A 67 -5.30 -3.80 -13.91
N LEU A 68 -4.05 -3.91 -14.34
CA LEU A 68 -3.77 -4.27 -15.73
C LEU A 68 -4.17 -5.71 -16.02
N ALA A 69 -3.97 -6.61 -15.06
CA ALA A 69 -4.38 -8.00 -15.23
C ALA A 69 -5.89 -8.09 -15.32
N ARG A 70 -6.61 -7.30 -14.52
CA ARG A 70 -8.06 -7.32 -14.54
C ARG A 70 -8.59 -6.77 -15.86
N ALA A 71 -7.99 -5.70 -16.35
CA ALA A 71 -8.39 -5.13 -17.63
C ALA A 71 -8.15 -6.11 -18.77
N ALA A 72 -7.03 -6.84 -18.70
CA ALA A 72 -6.73 -7.82 -19.74
C ALA A 72 -7.67 -9.01 -19.72
N ALA A 73 -8.20 -9.34 -18.53
CA ALA A 73 -9.12 -10.47 -18.38
C ALA A 73 -10.55 -10.11 -18.77
N ALA A 74 -10.83 -8.84 -18.87
CA ALA A 74 -12.16 -8.40 -19.25
C ALA A 74 -12.30 -8.37 -20.77
#